data_2f63a22bf3f6087bfa89e6a84c8b0c5d
#
_entry.id   2f63a22bf3f6087bfa89e6a84c8b0c5d
#
_cell.length_a   1.000
_cell.length_b   1.000
_cell.length_c   1.000
_cell.angle_alpha   90.00
_cell.angle_beta   90.00
_cell.angle_gamma   90.00
#
_symmetry.space_group_name_H-M   'P 1'
#
loop_
_entity.id
_entity.type
_entity.pdbx_description
1 polymer ?
#
loop_
_entity_poly.entity_id
_entity_poly.type
_entity_poly.pdbx_seq_one_letter_code
_entity_poly.pdbx_strand_id
1 'polypeptide(L)'
;MGNPWSPSNPNGTVILRLAENSLLHDEVVEFFNKQINVQPAEHLTYSTGPRGSRRLRRAAAAFLNDDFQSKETITADNILITPGVASAIDGLAWSICEDGDGILVPQPFYNGFTVDLLNRSNARIVGVTYQDIEGYTDLDDLFNPDVNAKALEAALCRAKNDGITVKALLISNPHNPLGRCYPAETLRAFIRFCAENGLHFISDEIYAKSPFASPAIPSPVPFISTLSLDYQTLIDPSLVHILYGASKDFCANGIRLGLVCTKNEGIMGAMSSIGSVLSSQYNLPSLIFGISRIFSWSPHLLQDIWAAMLEDREWLEKFMTKKAELMAENYKIATSFLSDRGINYYEM
;
A
#
# COMPACT_ATOMS: atom_id res chain seq x y z
N MET A 1 17.78 -4.75 17.83
CA MET A 1 18.31 -3.39 17.64
C MET A 1 18.87 -2.96 18.97
N GLY A 2 20.19 -3.01 19.13
CA GLY A 2 20.76 -3.09 20.49
C GLY A 2 21.05 -1.76 21.20
N ASN A 3 20.86 -0.60 20.60
CA ASN A 3 21.19 0.69 21.25
C ASN A 3 20.56 1.85 20.49
N PRO A 4 19.21 2.02 20.50
CA PRO A 4 18.56 3.11 19.76
C PRO A 4 18.82 4.44 20.46
N TRP A 5 18.89 5.51 19.65
CA TRP A 5 18.92 6.87 20.14
C TRP A 5 17.60 7.21 20.88
N SER A 6 17.75 7.94 21.96
CA SER A 6 16.62 8.59 22.66
C SER A 6 17.12 9.82 23.41
N PRO A 7 16.26 10.71 23.91
CA PRO A 7 16.68 11.83 24.76
C PRO A 7 17.50 11.39 25.98
N SER A 8 17.22 10.19 26.51
CA SER A 8 17.98 9.59 27.62
C SER A 8 19.20 8.81 27.16
N ASN A 9 19.38 8.59 25.87
CA ASN A 9 20.51 7.88 25.26
C ASN A 9 21.03 8.64 24.02
N PRO A 10 21.63 9.84 24.18
CA PRO A 10 22.03 10.71 23.08
C PRO A 10 23.13 10.13 22.21
N ASN A 11 23.87 9.12 22.68
CA ASN A 11 24.90 8.41 21.92
C ASN A 11 24.37 7.13 21.24
N GLY A 12 23.07 6.91 21.25
CA GLY A 12 22.41 5.79 20.60
C GLY A 12 22.40 5.91 19.07
N THR A 13 22.10 4.81 18.39
CA THR A 13 22.00 4.76 16.95
C THR A 13 20.68 5.37 16.47
N VAL A 14 20.74 6.39 15.61
CA VAL A 14 19.57 6.93 14.91
C VAL A 14 19.22 5.99 13.74
N ILE A 15 18.02 5.45 13.77
CA ILE A 15 17.55 4.50 12.76
C ILE A 15 16.79 5.26 11.68
N LEU A 16 17.44 5.53 10.54
CA LEU A 16 16.84 6.26 9.41
C LEU A 16 16.11 5.36 8.41
N ARG A 17 16.27 4.04 8.50
CA ARG A 17 15.70 3.08 7.54
C ARG A 17 14.30 2.57 7.89
N LEU A 18 13.82 2.83 9.10
CA LEU A 18 12.53 2.35 9.59
C LEU A 18 11.50 3.45 9.47
N ALA A 19 10.54 3.27 8.58
CA ALA A 19 9.46 4.23 8.38
C ALA A 19 8.35 4.03 9.43
N GLU A 20 8.61 4.46 10.66
CA GLU A 20 7.65 4.56 11.76
C GLU A 20 7.31 6.03 12.01
N ASN A 21 6.03 6.31 12.19
CA ASN A 21 5.55 7.61 12.61
C ASN A 21 5.02 7.49 14.05
N SER A 22 5.74 8.07 15.00
CA SER A 22 5.40 8.07 16.41
C SER A 22 4.78 9.39 16.91
N LEU A 23 4.56 10.36 16.01
CA LEU A 23 4.13 11.72 16.36
C LEU A 23 2.79 11.77 17.09
N LEU A 24 1.92 10.79 16.86
CA LEU A 24 0.56 10.73 17.43
C LEU A 24 0.29 9.42 18.18
N HIS A 25 1.34 8.77 18.72
CA HIS A 25 1.17 7.54 19.49
C HIS A 25 0.27 7.71 20.71
N ASP A 26 0.32 8.87 21.39
CA ASP A 26 -0.52 9.12 22.56
C ASP A 26 -2.01 9.16 22.19
N GLU A 27 -2.37 9.82 21.09
CA GLU A 27 -3.74 9.86 20.56
C GLU A 27 -4.23 8.49 20.13
N VAL A 28 -3.35 7.71 19.50
CA VAL A 28 -3.67 6.32 19.10
C VAL A 28 -3.90 5.45 20.33
N VAL A 29 -3.03 5.54 21.34
CA VAL A 29 -3.15 4.79 22.59
C VAL A 29 -4.44 5.17 23.33
N GLU A 30 -4.75 6.47 23.43
CA GLU A 30 -5.99 6.93 24.06
C GLU A 30 -7.21 6.37 23.35
N PHE A 31 -7.24 6.44 22.01
CA PHE A 31 -8.34 5.89 21.19
C PHE A 31 -8.48 4.39 21.41
N PHE A 32 -7.39 3.63 21.32
CA PHE A 32 -7.39 2.18 21.53
C PHE A 32 -7.95 1.80 22.90
N ASN A 33 -7.46 2.44 23.97
CA ASN A 33 -7.90 2.16 25.33
C ASN A 33 -9.39 2.41 25.52
N LYS A 34 -9.97 3.37 24.81
CA LYS A 34 -11.43 3.63 24.84
C LYS A 34 -12.23 2.58 24.07
N GLN A 35 -11.64 1.98 23.03
CA GLN A 35 -12.32 1.03 22.13
C GLN A 35 -12.17 -0.45 22.55
N ILE A 36 -11.17 -0.77 23.39
CA ILE A 36 -10.95 -2.16 23.83
C ILE A 36 -12.14 -2.65 24.64
N ASN A 37 -12.95 -3.51 24.01
CA ASN A 37 -14.07 -4.19 24.64
C ASN A 37 -14.14 -5.64 24.13
N VAL A 38 -13.54 -6.55 24.88
CA VAL A 38 -13.41 -7.96 24.47
C VAL A 38 -14.76 -8.66 24.59
N GLN A 39 -15.32 -9.08 23.45
CA GLN A 39 -16.48 -9.93 23.34
C GLN A 39 -16.03 -11.38 23.10
N PRO A 40 -16.17 -12.31 24.08
CA PRO A 40 -15.57 -13.65 23.96
C PRO A 40 -16.01 -14.42 22.72
N ALA A 41 -17.27 -14.34 22.34
CA ALA A 41 -17.81 -15.05 21.18
C ALA A 41 -17.25 -14.52 19.85
N GLU A 42 -16.80 -13.27 19.81
CA GLU A 42 -16.28 -12.61 18.61
C GLU A 42 -14.74 -12.59 18.61
N HIS A 43 -14.12 -12.10 19.69
CA HIS A 43 -12.69 -11.83 19.71
C HIS A 43 -11.82 -13.02 20.09
N LEU A 44 -12.40 -14.07 20.71
CA LEU A 44 -11.69 -15.28 21.12
C LEU A 44 -12.02 -16.50 20.24
N THR A 45 -12.71 -16.28 19.11
CA THR A 45 -13.09 -17.33 18.15
C THR A 45 -12.68 -16.94 16.72
N TYR A 46 -12.84 -17.87 15.78
CA TYR A 46 -12.64 -17.61 14.34
C TYR A 46 -13.86 -16.93 13.69
N SER A 47 -14.34 -15.84 14.26
CA SER A 47 -15.61 -15.20 13.88
C SER A 47 -15.53 -14.33 12.62
N THR A 48 -14.34 -13.82 12.24
CA THR A 48 -14.22 -12.88 11.11
C THR A 48 -14.30 -13.55 9.75
N GLY A 49 -13.93 -14.81 9.66
CA GLY A 49 -13.70 -15.48 8.38
C GLY A 49 -12.44 -14.98 7.64
N PRO A 50 -12.13 -15.60 6.48
CA PRO A 50 -10.86 -15.37 5.76
C PRO A 50 -10.75 -13.98 5.12
N ARG A 51 -11.87 -13.29 4.89
CA ARG A 51 -11.89 -11.95 4.28
C ARG A 51 -11.75 -10.82 5.31
N GLY A 52 -11.76 -11.14 6.61
CA GLY A 52 -11.80 -10.17 7.70
C GLY A 52 -13.21 -9.77 8.13
N SER A 53 -13.33 -9.05 9.26
CA SER A 53 -14.60 -8.72 9.86
C SER A 53 -15.49 -7.90 8.91
N ARG A 54 -16.79 -8.20 8.92
CA ARG A 54 -17.75 -7.49 8.06
C ARG A 54 -17.86 -6.01 8.44
N ARG A 55 -17.67 -5.69 9.75
CA ARG A 55 -17.66 -4.32 10.24
C ARG A 55 -16.51 -3.55 9.61
N LEU A 56 -15.26 -4.05 9.74
CA LEU A 56 -14.09 -3.37 9.17
C LEU A 56 -14.21 -3.24 7.65
N ARG A 57 -14.65 -4.28 6.95
CA ARG A 57 -14.80 -4.21 5.48
C ARG A 57 -15.83 -3.15 5.05
N ARG A 58 -16.93 -2.97 5.81
CA ARG A 58 -17.91 -1.91 5.56
C ARG A 58 -17.34 -0.52 5.86
N ALA A 59 -16.65 -0.36 6.99
CA ALA A 59 -16.02 0.90 7.37
C ALA A 59 -14.93 1.29 6.35
N ALA A 60 -14.10 0.33 5.92
CA ALA A 60 -13.09 0.54 4.89
C ALA A 60 -13.71 0.90 3.53
N ALA A 61 -14.79 0.24 3.13
CA ALA A 61 -15.48 0.58 1.89
C ALA A 61 -16.06 1.99 1.93
N ALA A 62 -16.70 2.40 3.03
CA ALA A 62 -17.18 3.76 3.23
C ALA A 62 -16.03 4.78 3.16
N PHE A 63 -14.93 4.51 3.87
CA PHE A 63 -13.74 5.36 3.85
C PHE A 63 -13.15 5.51 2.44
N LEU A 64 -13.02 4.42 1.67
CA LEU A 64 -12.52 4.49 0.29
C LEU A 64 -13.49 5.25 -0.63
N ASN A 65 -14.79 5.12 -0.44
CA ASN A 65 -15.77 5.88 -1.21
C ASN A 65 -15.66 7.39 -0.92
N ASP A 66 -15.58 7.77 0.34
CA ASP A 66 -15.62 9.17 0.77
C ASP A 66 -14.25 9.85 0.64
N ASP A 67 -13.23 9.27 1.27
CA ASP A 67 -11.92 9.89 1.38
C ASP A 67 -11.01 9.71 0.16
N PHE A 68 -11.20 8.61 -0.59
CA PHE A 68 -10.50 8.37 -1.86
C PHE A 68 -11.35 8.78 -3.06
N GLN A 69 -12.57 9.26 -2.81
CA GLN A 69 -13.49 9.79 -3.83
C GLN A 69 -13.75 8.78 -4.97
N SER A 70 -14.00 7.52 -4.59
CA SER A 70 -14.20 6.46 -5.57
C SER A 70 -15.33 6.81 -6.55
N LYS A 71 -15.05 6.69 -7.86
CA LYS A 71 -16.05 6.91 -8.91
C LYS A 71 -17.14 5.86 -8.94
N GLU A 72 -16.76 4.63 -8.63
CA GLU A 72 -17.71 3.52 -8.49
C GLU A 72 -17.85 3.13 -7.03
N THR A 73 -19.04 2.76 -6.62
CA THR A 73 -19.31 2.33 -5.25
C THR A 73 -18.49 1.09 -4.90
N ILE A 74 -17.61 1.24 -3.94
CA ILE A 74 -16.91 0.14 -3.28
C ILE A 74 -17.80 -0.42 -2.18
N THR A 75 -17.94 -1.74 -2.15
CA THR A 75 -18.70 -2.46 -1.13
C THR A 75 -17.76 -3.31 -0.26
N ALA A 76 -18.29 -3.81 0.86
CA ALA A 76 -17.55 -4.73 1.71
C ALA A 76 -17.07 -6.01 0.97
N ASP A 77 -17.71 -6.38 -0.13
CA ASP A 77 -17.34 -7.56 -0.90
C ASP A 77 -16.16 -7.33 -1.82
N ASN A 78 -15.80 -6.08 -2.07
CA ASN A 78 -14.58 -5.70 -2.79
C ASN A 78 -13.35 -5.60 -1.88
N ILE A 79 -13.51 -5.80 -0.56
CA ILE A 79 -12.45 -5.62 0.44
C ILE A 79 -12.03 -6.97 1.04
N LEU A 80 -10.73 -7.19 1.10
CA LEU A 80 -10.10 -8.28 1.84
C LEU A 80 -9.08 -7.70 2.83
N ILE A 81 -9.19 -8.08 4.09
CA ILE A 81 -8.29 -7.64 5.16
C ILE A 81 -7.09 -8.58 5.24
N THR A 82 -5.90 -7.99 5.33
CA THR A 82 -4.62 -8.70 5.35
C THR A 82 -3.78 -8.32 6.59
N PRO A 83 -2.81 -9.15 6.99
CA PRO A 83 -1.85 -8.81 8.05
C PRO A 83 -0.84 -7.73 7.62
N GLY A 84 -1.34 -6.56 7.20
CA GLY A 84 -0.58 -5.45 6.63
C GLY A 84 -0.45 -5.53 5.11
N VAL A 85 0.02 -4.42 4.49
CA VAL A 85 0.13 -4.29 3.03
C VAL A 85 1.21 -5.21 2.45
N ALA A 86 2.30 -5.50 3.17
CA ALA A 86 3.29 -6.49 2.73
C ALA A 86 2.66 -7.86 2.44
N SER A 87 1.75 -8.32 3.31
CA SER A 87 0.99 -9.56 3.07
C SER A 87 -0.01 -9.43 1.93
N ALA A 88 -0.51 -8.25 1.67
CA ALA A 88 -1.37 -7.98 0.50
C ALA A 88 -0.57 -8.14 -0.80
N ILE A 89 0.63 -7.56 -0.86
CA ILE A 89 1.54 -7.64 -2.01
C ILE A 89 1.96 -9.09 -2.27
N ASP A 90 2.43 -9.79 -1.23
CA ASP A 90 2.83 -11.20 -1.33
C ASP A 90 1.65 -12.09 -1.78
N GLY A 91 0.46 -11.88 -1.23
CA GLY A 91 -0.75 -12.61 -1.62
C GLY A 91 -1.19 -12.33 -3.07
N LEU A 92 -1.10 -11.09 -3.53
CA LEU A 92 -1.37 -10.72 -4.93
C LEU A 92 -0.33 -11.35 -5.86
N ALA A 93 0.96 -11.18 -5.58
CA ALA A 93 2.02 -11.76 -6.39
C ALA A 93 1.84 -13.27 -6.53
N TRP A 94 1.55 -13.97 -5.44
CA TRP A 94 1.30 -15.42 -5.46
C TRP A 94 0.03 -15.82 -6.23
N SER A 95 -0.98 -14.94 -6.27
CA SER A 95 -2.24 -15.18 -6.98
C SER A 95 -2.14 -14.89 -8.49
N ILE A 96 -1.19 -14.06 -8.91
CA ILE A 96 -1.07 -13.53 -10.27
C ILE A 96 0.10 -14.17 -11.03
N CYS A 97 1.21 -14.48 -10.33
CA CYS A 97 2.47 -14.90 -10.93
C CYS A 97 2.69 -16.40 -10.82
N GLU A 98 3.28 -16.97 -11.86
CA GLU A 98 3.99 -18.25 -11.81
C GLU A 98 5.46 -18.03 -11.42
N ASP A 99 6.18 -19.12 -11.15
CA ASP A 99 7.60 -19.08 -10.78
C ASP A 99 8.46 -18.37 -11.82
N GLY A 100 9.15 -17.31 -11.40
CA GLY A 100 10.02 -16.51 -12.26
C GLY A 100 9.33 -15.43 -13.11
N ASP A 101 8.00 -15.29 -13.02
CA ASP A 101 7.29 -14.18 -13.66
C ASP A 101 7.73 -12.82 -13.09
N GLY A 102 7.53 -11.75 -13.87
CA GLY A 102 7.97 -10.41 -13.56
C GLY A 102 6.84 -9.47 -13.12
N ILE A 103 7.18 -8.55 -12.23
CA ILE A 103 6.35 -7.39 -11.89
C ILE A 103 7.17 -6.12 -12.16
N LEU A 104 6.64 -5.24 -13.01
CA LEU A 104 7.25 -3.93 -13.28
C LEU A 104 7.13 -3.04 -12.05
N VAL A 105 8.24 -2.39 -11.67
CA VAL A 105 8.25 -1.43 -10.55
C VAL A 105 9.10 -0.21 -10.95
N PRO A 106 8.52 1.00 -11.04
CA PRO A 106 9.27 2.24 -11.31
C PRO A 106 10.36 2.49 -10.27
N GLN A 107 11.58 2.82 -10.72
CA GLN A 107 12.72 3.14 -9.87
C GLN A 107 12.88 4.65 -9.68
N PRO A 108 13.30 5.10 -8.46
CA PRO A 108 13.57 4.30 -7.25
C PRO A 108 12.27 3.79 -6.61
N PHE A 109 12.33 2.69 -5.88
CA PHE A 109 11.16 2.10 -5.22
C PHE A 109 11.45 1.67 -3.78
N TYR A 110 10.41 1.39 -3.03
CA TYR A 110 10.49 0.84 -1.68
C TYR A 110 11.18 -0.54 -1.70
N ASN A 111 12.32 -0.64 -1.03
CA ASN A 111 13.16 -1.85 -1.05
C ASN A 111 12.47 -3.11 -0.50
N GLY A 112 11.43 -2.96 0.31
CA GLY A 112 10.63 -4.08 0.83
C GLY A 112 9.89 -4.84 -0.27
N PHE A 113 9.53 -4.21 -1.38
CA PHE A 113 8.86 -4.88 -2.51
C PHE A 113 9.66 -6.08 -3.02
N THR A 114 11.00 -6.02 -3.00
CA THR A 114 11.85 -7.14 -3.41
C THR A 114 11.57 -8.39 -2.58
N VAL A 115 11.47 -8.24 -1.26
CA VAL A 115 11.21 -9.37 -0.35
C VAL A 115 9.75 -9.82 -0.44
N ASP A 116 8.82 -8.87 -0.49
CA ASP A 116 7.39 -9.14 -0.53
C ASP A 116 6.98 -9.92 -1.80
N LEU A 117 7.64 -9.65 -2.94
CA LEU A 117 7.37 -10.32 -4.21
C LEU A 117 8.12 -11.66 -4.35
N LEU A 118 9.34 -11.74 -3.81
CA LEU A 118 10.21 -12.90 -4.02
C LEU A 118 9.87 -14.11 -3.13
N ASN A 119 9.48 -13.86 -1.89
CA ASN A 119 9.51 -14.90 -0.84
C ASN A 119 8.64 -16.12 -1.12
N ARG A 120 7.51 -15.96 -1.76
CA ARG A 120 6.58 -17.05 -1.99
C ARG A 120 6.36 -17.33 -3.46
N SER A 121 6.03 -16.32 -4.22
CA SER A 121 5.74 -16.45 -5.64
C SER A 121 6.99 -16.63 -6.49
N ASN A 122 8.18 -16.37 -5.92
CA ASN A 122 9.42 -16.24 -6.67
C ASN A 122 9.28 -15.26 -7.86
N ALA A 123 8.37 -14.30 -7.73
CA ALA A 123 8.20 -13.25 -8.72
C ALA A 123 9.40 -12.30 -8.69
N ARG A 124 9.82 -11.85 -9.85
CA ARG A 124 10.98 -10.98 -10.03
C ARG A 124 10.55 -9.53 -10.17
N ILE A 125 11.26 -8.61 -9.53
CA ILE A 125 11.14 -7.20 -9.88
C ILE A 125 11.79 -6.97 -11.23
N VAL A 126 11.00 -6.43 -12.16
CA VAL A 126 11.49 -5.83 -13.39
C VAL A 126 11.55 -4.32 -13.17
N GLY A 127 12.73 -3.81 -12.82
CA GLY A 127 12.92 -2.39 -12.56
C GLY A 127 12.68 -1.54 -13.80
N VAL A 128 11.79 -0.57 -13.69
CA VAL A 128 11.59 0.45 -14.73
C VAL A 128 12.61 1.55 -14.50
N THR A 129 13.64 1.59 -15.34
CA THR A 129 14.72 2.58 -15.28
C THR A 129 14.44 3.73 -16.24
N TYR A 130 14.84 4.93 -15.87
CA TYR A 130 14.59 6.15 -16.64
C TYR A 130 15.84 6.68 -17.34
N GLN A 131 17.01 6.18 -16.97
CA GLN A 131 18.25 6.53 -17.66
C GLN A 131 18.11 6.18 -19.15
N ASP A 132 18.52 7.08 -20.00
CA ASP A 132 18.45 6.98 -21.47
C ASP A 132 17.02 7.01 -22.06
N ILE A 133 16.01 7.33 -21.24
CA ILE A 133 14.66 7.57 -21.73
C ILE A 133 14.52 9.00 -22.23
N GLU A 134 14.05 9.15 -23.46
CA GLU A 134 13.82 10.47 -24.05
C GLU A 134 12.84 11.30 -23.23
N GLY A 135 13.25 12.49 -22.82
CA GLY A 135 12.48 13.40 -21.99
C GLY A 135 12.77 13.28 -20.49
N TYR A 136 13.61 12.31 -20.07
CA TYR A 136 14.08 12.24 -18.68
C TYR A 136 15.32 13.09 -18.47
N THR A 137 15.25 13.99 -17.51
CA THR A 137 16.38 14.87 -17.11
C THR A 137 16.70 14.74 -15.62
N ASP A 138 15.69 14.57 -14.79
CA ASP A 138 15.84 14.43 -13.34
C ASP A 138 14.66 13.65 -12.69
N LEU A 139 14.65 13.60 -11.35
CA LEU A 139 13.64 12.84 -10.60
C LEU A 139 12.20 13.40 -10.74
N ASP A 140 12.01 14.64 -11.11
CA ASP A 140 10.68 15.23 -11.32
C ASP A 140 10.00 14.61 -12.54
N ASP A 141 10.78 14.21 -13.54
CA ASP A 141 10.25 13.54 -14.74
C ASP A 141 9.67 12.15 -14.48
N LEU A 142 9.92 11.55 -13.31
CA LEU A 142 9.25 10.32 -12.89
C LEU A 142 7.73 10.49 -12.74
N PHE A 143 7.27 11.72 -12.65
CA PHE A 143 5.84 12.04 -12.56
C PHE A 143 5.23 12.45 -13.90
N ASN A 144 6.03 12.49 -14.97
CA ASN A 144 5.61 12.81 -16.33
C ASN A 144 4.99 11.58 -17.03
N PRO A 145 3.78 11.67 -17.61
CA PRO A 145 3.12 10.54 -18.23
C PRO A 145 3.86 9.97 -19.45
N ASP A 146 4.43 10.84 -20.30
CA ASP A 146 5.10 10.41 -21.54
C ASP A 146 6.44 9.71 -21.25
N VAL A 147 7.19 10.22 -20.27
CA VAL A 147 8.43 9.60 -19.81
C VAL A 147 8.16 8.22 -19.22
N ASN A 148 7.11 8.09 -18.41
CA ASN A 148 6.71 6.81 -17.84
C ASN A 148 6.26 5.81 -18.92
N ALA A 149 5.47 6.23 -19.91
CA ALA A 149 5.05 5.35 -20.99
C ALA A 149 6.27 4.74 -21.72
N LYS A 150 7.22 5.59 -22.13
CA LYS A 150 8.46 5.15 -22.80
C LYS A 150 9.31 4.23 -21.90
N ALA A 151 9.45 4.56 -20.63
CA ALA A 151 10.23 3.77 -19.68
C ALA A 151 9.62 2.38 -19.44
N LEU A 152 8.29 2.30 -19.34
CA LEU A 152 7.55 1.05 -19.19
C LEU A 152 7.67 0.16 -20.41
N GLU A 153 7.52 0.71 -21.62
CA GLU A 153 7.72 -0.03 -22.87
C GLU A 153 9.13 -0.59 -22.98
N ALA A 154 10.15 0.23 -22.66
CA ALA A 154 11.54 -0.21 -22.66
C ALA A 154 11.79 -1.33 -21.64
N ALA A 155 11.20 -1.23 -20.44
CA ALA A 155 11.33 -2.25 -19.40
C ALA A 155 10.63 -3.55 -19.79
N LEU A 156 9.44 -3.48 -20.37
CA LEU A 156 8.70 -4.64 -20.87
C LEU A 156 9.46 -5.35 -22.00
N CYS A 157 10.04 -4.58 -22.92
CA CYS A 157 10.86 -5.12 -24.00
C CYS A 157 12.11 -5.85 -23.46
N ARG A 158 12.81 -5.27 -22.48
CA ARG A 158 13.95 -5.93 -21.82
C ARG A 158 13.52 -7.24 -21.15
N ALA A 159 12.44 -7.20 -20.34
CA ALA A 159 11.92 -8.39 -19.68
C ALA A 159 11.62 -9.52 -20.69
N LYS A 160 10.98 -9.20 -21.81
CA LYS A 160 10.68 -10.15 -22.89
C LYS A 160 11.94 -10.75 -23.50
N ASN A 161 12.98 -9.94 -23.73
CA ASN A 161 14.27 -10.41 -24.25
C ASN A 161 15.00 -11.34 -23.26
N ASP A 162 14.79 -11.10 -21.95
CA ASP A 162 15.34 -11.94 -20.88
C ASP A 162 14.47 -13.17 -20.58
N GLY A 163 13.41 -13.41 -21.36
CA GLY A 163 12.49 -14.54 -21.19
C GLY A 163 11.59 -14.42 -19.95
N ILE A 164 11.39 -13.23 -19.42
CA ILE A 164 10.54 -12.97 -18.26
C ILE A 164 9.14 -12.57 -18.73
N THR A 165 8.13 -13.32 -18.30
CA THR A 165 6.72 -12.97 -18.52
C THR A 165 6.29 -11.96 -17.48
N VAL A 166 5.95 -10.75 -17.89
CA VAL A 166 5.44 -9.72 -16.99
C VAL A 166 3.95 -9.90 -16.73
N LYS A 167 3.53 -9.80 -15.48
CA LYS A 167 2.12 -10.00 -15.04
C LYS A 167 1.47 -8.74 -14.48
N ALA A 168 2.25 -7.83 -13.92
CA ALA A 168 1.70 -6.64 -13.27
C ALA A 168 2.66 -5.44 -13.35
N LEU A 169 2.08 -4.26 -13.13
CA LEU A 169 2.77 -3.03 -12.74
C LEU A 169 2.38 -2.72 -11.29
N LEU A 170 3.38 -2.54 -10.43
CA LEU A 170 3.22 -2.11 -9.04
C LEU A 170 3.80 -0.71 -8.85
N ILE A 171 2.99 0.21 -8.35
CA ILE A 171 3.43 1.55 -7.98
C ILE A 171 3.13 1.85 -6.51
N SER A 172 3.82 2.83 -5.93
CA SER A 172 3.48 3.45 -4.65
C SER A 172 2.98 4.87 -4.91
N ASN A 173 1.78 5.21 -4.45
CA ASN A 173 1.20 6.55 -4.61
C ASN A 173 0.49 7.01 -3.32
N PRO A 174 1.02 7.97 -2.57
CA PRO A 174 2.25 8.76 -2.79
C PRO A 174 3.51 7.90 -2.93
N HIS A 175 4.44 8.40 -3.74
CA HIS A 175 5.65 7.66 -4.14
C HIS A 175 6.63 7.47 -2.97
N ASN A 176 7.05 6.25 -2.74
CA ASN A 176 8.11 5.90 -1.81
C ASN A 176 9.36 5.45 -2.61
N PRO A 177 10.50 6.17 -2.54
CA PRO A 177 10.91 7.08 -1.45
C PRO A 177 10.73 8.60 -1.72
N LEU A 178 10.21 9.05 -2.85
CA LEU A 178 10.29 10.45 -3.24
C LEU A 178 9.27 11.37 -2.55
N GLY A 179 8.26 10.83 -1.84
CA GLY A 179 7.29 11.60 -1.05
C GLY A 179 6.29 12.44 -1.86
N ARG A 180 6.25 12.29 -3.19
CA ARG A 180 5.34 13.02 -4.08
C ARG A 180 4.22 12.16 -4.64
N CYS A 181 3.14 12.81 -5.07
CA CYS A 181 2.00 12.13 -5.69
C CYS A 181 2.10 12.15 -7.21
N TYR A 182 1.64 11.07 -7.85
CA TYR A 182 1.48 11.06 -9.30
C TYR A 182 0.29 11.92 -9.75
N PRO A 183 0.45 12.75 -10.79
CA PRO A 183 -0.68 13.41 -11.45
C PRO A 183 -1.68 12.41 -12.03
N ALA A 184 -2.94 12.82 -12.16
CA ALA A 184 -3.99 11.97 -12.73
C ALA A 184 -3.63 11.41 -14.11
N GLU A 185 -2.98 12.23 -14.96
CA GLU A 185 -2.58 11.80 -16.31
C GLU A 185 -1.52 10.71 -16.29
N THR A 186 -0.58 10.76 -15.33
CA THR A 186 0.42 9.72 -15.16
C THR A 186 -0.20 8.41 -14.67
N LEU A 187 -1.14 8.49 -13.72
CA LEU A 187 -1.91 7.32 -13.29
C LEU A 187 -2.71 6.72 -14.47
N ARG A 188 -3.33 7.56 -15.30
CA ARG A 188 -4.02 7.10 -16.51
C ARG A 188 -3.07 6.45 -17.51
N ALA A 189 -1.84 6.99 -17.67
CA ALA A 189 -0.83 6.39 -18.55
C ALA A 189 -0.44 4.99 -18.07
N PHE A 190 -0.23 4.80 -16.76
CA PHE A 190 0.03 3.48 -16.17
C PHE A 190 -1.12 2.49 -16.42
N ILE A 191 -2.35 2.94 -16.23
CA ILE A 191 -3.55 2.11 -16.44
C ILE A 191 -3.71 1.72 -17.92
N ARG A 192 -3.51 2.66 -18.87
CA ARG A 192 -3.55 2.35 -20.30
C ARG A 192 -2.47 1.36 -20.69
N PHE A 193 -1.24 1.56 -20.22
CA PHE A 193 -0.15 0.63 -20.47
C PHE A 193 -0.50 -0.79 -19.97
N CYS A 194 -1.08 -0.92 -18.79
CA CYS A 194 -1.52 -2.21 -18.25
C CYS A 194 -2.63 -2.82 -19.13
N ALA A 195 -3.60 -2.02 -19.56
CA ALA A 195 -4.70 -2.46 -20.43
C ALA A 195 -4.19 -3.00 -21.78
N GLU A 196 -3.30 -2.25 -22.43
CA GLU A 196 -2.72 -2.59 -23.74
C GLU A 196 -1.88 -3.87 -23.71
N ASN A 197 -1.29 -4.18 -22.54
CA ASN A 197 -0.42 -5.34 -22.36
C ASN A 197 -1.06 -6.49 -21.56
N GLY A 198 -2.33 -6.37 -21.15
CA GLY A 198 -3.04 -7.39 -20.38
C GLY A 198 -2.45 -7.63 -18.99
N LEU A 199 -1.91 -6.56 -18.36
CA LEU A 199 -1.25 -6.60 -17.07
C LEU A 199 -2.20 -6.19 -15.95
N HIS A 200 -1.97 -6.72 -14.75
CA HIS A 200 -2.57 -6.21 -13.53
C HIS A 200 -1.93 -4.87 -13.14
N PHE A 201 -2.75 -3.93 -12.67
CA PHE A 201 -2.29 -2.67 -12.08
C PHE A 201 -2.48 -2.71 -10.56
N ILE A 202 -1.39 -2.58 -9.82
CA ILE A 202 -1.36 -2.59 -8.35
C ILE A 202 -0.92 -1.21 -7.87
N SER A 203 -1.81 -0.49 -7.18
CA SER A 203 -1.50 0.81 -6.58
C SER A 203 -1.40 0.68 -5.06
N ASP A 204 -0.20 0.79 -4.52
CA ASP A 204 0.04 0.86 -3.08
C ASP A 204 -0.18 2.30 -2.60
N GLU A 205 -1.37 2.54 -2.01
CA GLU A 205 -1.81 3.86 -1.56
C GLU A 205 -1.69 4.01 -0.03
N ILE A 206 -0.74 3.30 0.59
CA ILE A 206 -0.52 3.25 2.04
C ILE A 206 -0.25 4.62 2.68
N TYR A 207 0.20 5.61 1.90
CA TYR A 207 0.50 6.98 2.33
C TYR A 207 -0.56 8.00 1.90
N ALA A 208 -1.75 7.57 1.49
CA ALA A 208 -2.82 8.41 0.92
C ALA A 208 -3.18 9.66 1.74
N LYS A 209 -3.12 9.56 3.06
CA LYS A 209 -3.40 10.64 4.01
C LYS A 209 -2.13 11.23 4.65
N SER A 210 -0.94 10.97 4.08
CA SER A 210 0.33 11.48 4.58
C SER A 210 0.87 12.73 3.85
N PRO A 211 0.36 13.18 2.69
CA PRO A 211 0.79 14.46 2.13
C PRO A 211 0.56 15.61 3.10
N PHE A 212 1.50 16.55 3.13
CA PHE A 212 1.45 17.75 3.93
C PHE A 212 1.94 18.96 3.10
N ALA A 213 1.62 20.18 3.55
CA ALA A 213 2.06 21.39 2.87
C ALA A 213 3.55 21.65 3.12
N SER A 214 4.31 21.90 2.07
CA SER A 214 5.73 22.28 2.12
C SER A 214 5.94 23.62 1.39
N PRO A 215 6.61 24.60 2.01
CA PRO A 215 6.96 25.86 1.32
C PRO A 215 7.88 25.67 0.11
N ALA A 216 8.64 24.58 0.09
CA ALA A 216 9.53 24.23 -1.01
C ALA A 216 8.78 23.85 -2.29
N ILE A 217 7.52 23.38 -2.16
CA ILE A 217 6.66 23.01 -3.27
C ILE A 217 5.35 23.81 -3.19
N PRO A 218 5.32 25.04 -3.75
CA PRO A 218 4.15 25.94 -3.60
C PRO A 218 2.86 25.41 -4.23
N SER A 219 2.97 24.52 -5.22
CA SER A 219 1.84 23.93 -5.93
C SER A 219 1.99 22.42 -6.02
N PRO A 220 1.90 21.69 -4.88
CA PRO A 220 2.07 20.25 -4.88
C PRO A 220 0.92 19.57 -5.62
N VAL A 221 1.22 18.47 -6.31
CA VAL A 221 0.19 17.58 -6.83
C VAL A 221 -0.52 16.93 -5.64
N PRO A 222 -1.84 17.09 -5.49
CA PRO A 222 -2.57 16.46 -4.41
C PRO A 222 -2.57 14.93 -4.58
N PHE A 223 -2.81 14.20 -3.49
CA PHE A 223 -3.08 12.78 -3.61
C PHE A 223 -4.36 12.54 -4.43
N ILE A 224 -4.23 11.71 -5.44
CA ILE A 224 -5.32 11.26 -6.30
C ILE A 224 -5.30 9.74 -6.24
N SER A 225 -6.36 9.13 -5.68
CA SER A 225 -6.48 7.68 -5.70
C SER A 225 -6.81 7.20 -7.11
N THR A 226 -6.32 6.02 -7.46
CA THR A 226 -6.76 5.30 -8.65
C THR A 226 -8.28 5.10 -8.68
N LEU A 227 -8.92 4.91 -7.52
CA LEU A 227 -10.37 4.78 -7.39
C LEU A 227 -11.15 6.01 -7.83
N SER A 228 -10.55 7.21 -7.76
CA SER A 228 -11.18 8.47 -8.18
C SER A 228 -11.13 8.72 -9.69
N LEU A 229 -10.42 7.87 -10.45
CA LEU A 229 -10.33 7.95 -11.90
C LEU A 229 -11.44 7.12 -12.57
N ASP A 230 -11.80 7.47 -13.80
CA ASP A 230 -12.70 6.65 -14.64
C ASP A 230 -11.95 5.48 -15.28
N TYR A 231 -11.19 4.72 -14.45
CA TYR A 231 -10.29 3.67 -14.92
C TYR A 231 -11.02 2.52 -15.62
N GLN A 232 -12.28 2.25 -15.27
CA GLN A 232 -13.11 1.23 -15.90
C GLN A 232 -13.36 1.49 -17.40
N THR A 233 -13.14 2.71 -17.87
CA THR A 233 -13.20 3.03 -19.30
C THR A 233 -11.88 2.74 -20.02
N LEU A 234 -10.81 2.48 -19.26
CA LEU A 234 -9.46 2.31 -19.75
C LEU A 234 -8.98 0.85 -19.67
N ILE A 235 -9.37 0.13 -18.61
CA ILE A 235 -8.91 -1.22 -18.31
C ILE A 235 -10.07 -2.05 -17.73
N ASP A 236 -10.01 -3.37 -17.85
CA ASP A 236 -10.90 -4.27 -17.11
C ASP A 236 -10.73 -4.03 -15.59
N PRO A 237 -11.80 -3.64 -14.87
CA PRO A 237 -11.72 -3.37 -13.44
C PRO A 237 -11.19 -4.55 -12.60
N SER A 238 -11.31 -5.78 -13.09
CA SER A 238 -10.75 -6.96 -12.43
C SER A 238 -9.23 -7.01 -12.42
N LEU A 239 -8.56 -6.21 -13.25
CA LEU A 239 -7.10 -6.08 -13.29
C LEU A 239 -6.55 -4.98 -12.38
N VAL A 240 -7.42 -4.21 -11.68
CA VAL A 240 -7.00 -3.10 -10.82
C VAL A 240 -7.11 -3.48 -9.35
N HIS A 241 -6.03 -3.26 -8.59
CA HIS A 241 -5.93 -3.59 -7.18
C HIS A 241 -5.37 -2.42 -6.40
N ILE A 242 -6.12 -1.95 -5.39
CA ILE A 242 -5.69 -0.86 -4.51
C ILE A 242 -5.33 -1.44 -3.16
N LEU A 243 -4.17 -1.03 -2.64
CA LEU A 243 -3.68 -1.44 -1.34
C LEU A 243 -3.74 -0.26 -0.37
N TYR A 244 -4.19 -0.52 0.84
CA TYR A 244 -4.20 0.46 1.91
C TYR A 244 -4.02 -0.21 3.27
N GLY A 245 -3.77 0.56 4.33
CA GLY A 245 -3.61 -0.03 5.66
C GLY A 245 -3.35 0.98 6.77
N ALA A 246 -3.41 0.48 8.00
CA ALA A 246 -3.27 1.31 9.19
C ALA A 246 -1.81 1.70 9.53
N SER A 247 -0.82 1.09 8.86
CA SER A 247 0.58 1.19 9.28
C SER A 247 1.17 2.58 9.20
N LYS A 248 0.77 3.40 8.23
CA LYS A 248 1.37 4.72 7.97
C LYS A 248 0.45 5.85 8.37
N ASP A 249 -0.72 5.93 7.74
CA ASP A 249 -1.64 7.03 7.96
C ASP A 249 -2.21 7.08 9.38
N PHE A 250 -2.36 5.93 10.04
CA PHE A 250 -2.86 5.83 11.41
C PHE A 250 -1.75 5.68 12.48
N CYS A 251 -0.47 5.81 12.10
CA CYS A 251 0.67 5.67 13.03
C CYS A 251 0.65 4.34 13.82
N ALA A 252 0.10 3.27 13.23
CA ALA A 252 -0.21 2.02 13.91
C ALA A 252 0.35 0.79 13.17
N ASN A 253 1.62 0.83 12.77
CA ASN A 253 2.27 -0.26 12.03
C ASN A 253 2.32 -1.58 12.81
N GLY A 254 2.33 -1.52 14.16
CA GLY A 254 2.35 -2.68 15.04
C GLY A 254 1.07 -3.53 15.06
N ILE A 255 -0.10 -2.95 14.68
CA ILE A 255 -1.37 -3.70 14.68
C ILE A 255 -1.52 -4.67 13.51
N ARG A 256 -0.66 -4.56 12.51
CA ARG A 256 -0.61 -5.46 11.34
C ARG A 256 -1.93 -5.56 10.60
N LEU A 257 -2.53 -4.44 10.22
CA LEU A 257 -3.76 -4.38 9.41
C LEU A 257 -3.51 -3.66 8.10
N GLY A 258 -3.91 -4.34 7.03
CA GLY A 258 -3.97 -3.82 5.67
C GLY A 258 -5.19 -4.36 4.95
N LEU A 259 -5.41 -3.88 3.74
CA LEU A 259 -6.49 -4.35 2.89
C LEU A 259 -6.06 -4.36 1.41
N VAL A 260 -6.75 -5.21 0.66
CA VAL A 260 -6.82 -5.17 -0.80
C VAL A 260 -8.25 -4.79 -1.18
N CYS A 261 -8.39 -3.75 -2.01
CA CYS A 261 -9.64 -3.44 -2.69
C CYS A 261 -9.52 -3.92 -4.14
N THR A 262 -10.37 -4.86 -4.55
CA THR A 262 -10.36 -5.45 -5.90
C THR A 262 -11.75 -5.90 -6.32
N LYS A 263 -12.00 -5.88 -7.62
CA LYS A 263 -13.20 -6.48 -8.25
C LYS A 263 -12.93 -7.86 -8.85
N ASN A 264 -11.72 -8.41 -8.66
CA ASN A 264 -11.34 -9.73 -9.16
C ASN A 264 -11.77 -10.84 -8.19
N GLU A 265 -12.85 -11.54 -8.51
CA GLU A 265 -13.37 -12.64 -7.69
C GLU A 265 -12.39 -13.82 -7.60
N GLY A 266 -11.61 -14.08 -8.65
CA GLY A 266 -10.57 -15.12 -8.66
C GLY A 266 -9.46 -14.82 -7.66
N ILE A 267 -8.92 -13.61 -7.67
CA ILE A 267 -7.92 -13.13 -6.70
C ILE A 267 -8.50 -13.11 -5.30
N MET A 268 -9.73 -12.62 -5.13
CA MET A 268 -10.41 -12.62 -3.84
C MET A 268 -10.53 -14.03 -3.27
N GLY A 269 -10.89 -15.01 -4.12
CA GLY A 269 -10.94 -16.42 -3.76
C GLY A 269 -9.58 -16.99 -3.41
N ALA A 270 -8.56 -16.77 -4.23
CA ALA A 270 -7.19 -17.24 -4.03
C ALA A 270 -6.60 -16.70 -2.71
N MET A 271 -6.66 -15.38 -2.50
CA MET A 271 -6.15 -14.75 -1.28
C MET A 271 -6.93 -15.16 -0.02
N SER A 272 -8.25 -15.35 -0.12
CA SER A 272 -9.06 -15.88 0.99
C SER A 272 -8.64 -17.31 1.36
N SER A 273 -8.26 -18.13 0.39
CA SER A 273 -7.78 -19.50 0.60
C SER A 273 -6.39 -19.54 1.24
N ILE A 274 -5.54 -18.57 0.96
CA ILE A 274 -4.23 -18.40 1.63
C ILE A 274 -4.44 -18.10 3.12
N GLY A 275 -5.50 -17.35 3.47
CA GLY A 275 -5.85 -16.99 4.84
C GLY A 275 -6.75 -17.98 5.57
N SER A 276 -7.34 -18.98 4.90
CA SER A 276 -8.39 -19.82 5.48
C SER A 276 -7.91 -21.20 5.95
N VAL A 277 -8.59 -21.68 6.99
CA VAL A 277 -8.60 -23.11 7.35
C VAL A 277 -9.66 -23.76 6.46
N LEU A 278 -9.28 -24.59 5.49
CA LEU A 278 -10.25 -25.43 4.80
C LEU A 278 -10.93 -26.32 5.82
N SER A 279 -12.22 -26.07 6.08
CA SER A 279 -13.03 -26.96 6.88
C SER A 279 -13.13 -28.32 6.14
N SER A 280 -13.11 -29.41 6.92
CA SER A 280 -13.09 -30.80 6.47
C SER A 280 -14.36 -31.25 5.68
N GLN A 281 -15.18 -30.34 5.19
CA GLN A 281 -16.43 -30.64 4.50
C GLN A 281 -16.31 -30.95 3.01
N TYR A 282 -15.13 -30.74 2.42
CA TYR A 282 -14.89 -31.10 1.02
C TYR A 282 -13.91 -32.27 0.95
N ASN A 283 -14.36 -33.43 0.45
CA ASN A 283 -13.54 -34.59 0.11
C ASN A 283 -12.55 -34.27 -1.02
N LEU A 284 -11.55 -33.42 -0.75
CA LEU A 284 -10.45 -33.13 -1.66
C LEU A 284 -9.26 -34.04 -1.34
N PRO A 285 -8.55 -34.58 -2.35
CA PRO A 285 -7.43 -35.45 -2.14
C PRO A 285 -6.36 -34.85 -1.24
N SER A 286 -5.70 -35.65 -0.44
CA SER A 286 -4.75 -35.32 0.64
C SER A 286 -3.55 -34.45 0.23
N LEU A 287 -3.31 -34.22 -1.07
CA LEU A 287 -2.22 -33.37 -1.56
C LEU A 287 -2.46 -31.86 -1.39
N ILE A 288 -3.73 -31.43 -1.17
CA ILE A 288 -4.08 -30.00 -1.02
C ILE A 288 -3.96 -29.53 0.42
N PHE A 289 -3.76 -30.43 1.36
CA PHE A 289 -3.67 -30.13 2.81
C PHE A 289 -2.39 -29.39 3.25
N GLY A 290 -1.36 -29.35 2.40
CA GLY A 290 -0.05 -28.76 2.77
C GLY A 290 0.06 -27.24 2.54
N ILE A 291 -0.84 -26.60 1.78
CA ILE A 291 -0.67 -25.23 1.28
C ILE A 291 -1.49 -24.19 2.05
N SER A 292 -2.39 -24.60 2.95
CA SER A 292 -3.54 -23.80 3.38
C SER A 292 -3.35 -22.85 4.56
N ARG A 293 -2.12 -22.52 5.04
CA ARG A 293 -1.94 -21.64 6.20
C ARG A 293 -0.64 -20.84 6.13
N ILE A 294 -0.59 -19.83 5.27
CA ILE A 294 0.59 -18.97 5.24
C ILE A 294 0.36 -17.70 6.03
N PHE A 295 -0.81 -17.08 5.89
CA PHE A 295 -1.27 -16.01 6.79
C PHE A 295 -2.45 -16.54 7.61
N SER A 296 -2.39 -16.37 8.92
CA SER A 296 -3.57 -16.49 9.76
C SER A 296 -4.47 -15.27 9.56
N TRP A 297 -5.72 -15.34 10.03
CA TRP A 297 -6.61 -14.18 10.00
C TRP A 297 -6.07 -13.08 10.91
N SER A 298 -6.21 -11.84 10.47
CA SER A 298 -5.87 -10.69 11.31
C SER A 298 -6.72 -10.68 12.58
N PRO A 299 -6.16 -10.28 13.75
CA PRO A 299 -6.88 -10.30 15.03
C PRO A 299 -8.17 -9.50 14.99
N HIS A 300 -9.31 -10.11 15.37
CA HIS A 300 -10.63 -9.48 15.27
C HIS A 300 -10.73 -8.20 16.12
N LEU A 301 -10.23 -8.23 17.35
CA LEU A 301 -10.25 -7.05 18.24
C LEU A 301 -9.57 -5.83 17.58
N LEU A 302 -8.43 -6.04 16.93
CA LEU A 302 -7.73 -4.95 16.24
C LEU A 302 -8.47 -4.49 14.98
N GLN A 303 -9.18 -5.40 14.30
CA GLN A 303 -10.05 -5.04 13.18
C GLN A 303 -11.21 -4.14 13.64
N ASP A 304 -11.82 -4.43 14.79
CA ASP A 304 -12.90 -3.61 15.34
C ASP A 304 -12.40 -2.22 15.78
N ILE A 305 -11.19 -2.13 16.33
CA ILE A 305 -10.58 -0.85 16.69
C ILE A 305 -10.30 -0.02 15.43
N TRP A 306 -9.74 -0.62 14.38
CA TRP A 306 -9.51 0.12 13.13
C TRP A 306 -10.82 0.50 12.44
N ALA A 307 -11.85 -0.35 12.51
CA ALA A 307 -13.17 0.01 12.03
C ALA A 307 -13.72 1.23 12.76
N ALA A 308 -13.58 1.27 14.09
CA ALA A 308 -14.01 2.42 14.91
C ALA A 308 -13.26 3.70 14.53
N MET A 309 -11.94 3.63 14.23
CA MET A 309 -11.17 4.79 13.74
C MET A 309 -11.71 5.34 12.41
N LEU A 310 -12.13 4.44 11.49
CA LEU A 310 -12.68 4.84 10.19
C LEU A 310 -14.12 5.37 10.30
N GLU A 311 -14.89 4.87 11.27
CA GLU A 311 -16.27 5.26 11.54
C GLU A 311 -16.40 6.60 12.28
N ASP A 312 -15.43 6.94 13.15
CA ASP A 312 -15.38 8.21 13.89
C ASP A 312 -14.82 9.33 13.01
N ARG A 313 -15.67 9.92 12.20
CA ARG A 313 -15.27 10.97 11.22
C ARG A 313 -14.68 12.21 11.89
N GLU A 314 -15.17 12.61 13.05
CA GLU A 314 -14.67 13.78 13.78
C GLU A 314 -13.24 13.53 14.31
N TRP A 315 -13.03 12.37 14.92
CA TRP A 315 -11.71 11.98 15.39
C TRP A 315 -10.73 11.84 14.23
N LEU A 316 -11.14 11.19 13.16
CA LEU A 316 -10.33 10.95 11.97
C LEU A 316 -9.83 12.26 11.35
N GLU A 317 -10.72 13.23 11.15
CA GLU A 317 -10.38 14.55 10.59
C GLU A 317 -9.38 15.30 11.48
N LYS A 318 -9.63 15.36 12.78
CA LYS A 318 -8.72 15.99 13.74
C LYS A 318 -7.35 15.31 13.77
N PHE A 319 -7.35 13.98 13.76
CA PHE A 319 -6.12 13.17 13.78
C PHE A 319 -5.28 13.41 12.51
N MET A 320 -5.89 13.36 11.33
CA MET A 320 -5.19 13.56 10.06
C MET A 320 -4.66 14.99 9.91
N THR A 321 -5.43 16.00 10.34
CA THR A 321 -5.01 17.39 10.32
C THR A 321 -3.79 17.59 11.22
N LYS A 322 -3.87 17.17 12.49
CA LYS A 322 -2.76 17.27 13.43
C LYS A 322 -1.51 16.53 12.93
N LYS A 323 -1.70 15.34 12.34
CA LYS A 323 -0.60 14.58 11.75
C LYS A 323 0.10 15.37 10.64
N ALA A 324 -0.66 15.95 9.71
CA ALA A 324 -0.09 16.73 8.62
C ALA A 324 0.70 17.96 9.11
N GLU A 325 0.19 18.68 10.11
CA GLU A 325 0.86 19.82 10.74
C GLU A 325 2.20 19.40 11.37
N LEU A 326 2.20 18.35 12.19
CA LEU A 326 3.41 17.85 12.84
C LEU A 326 4.43 17.29 11.83
N MET A 327 3.97 16.64 10.76
CA MET A 327 4.87 16.17 9.69
C MET A 327 5.51 17.35 8.97
N ALA A 328 4.75 18.39 8.63
CA ALA A 328 5.27 19.61 8.01
C ALA A 328 6.32 20.31 8.90
N GLU A 329 6.06 20.41 10.21
CA GLU A 329 7.00 20.97 11.17
C GLU A 329 8.32 20.16 11.23
N ASN A 330 8.22 18.84 11.37
CA ASN A 330 9.40 17.96 11.41
C ASN A 330 10.20 18.00 10.09
N TYR A 331 9.51 18.02 8.95
CA TYR A 331 10.14 18.19 7.65
C TYR A 331 10.92 19.50 7.57
N LYS A 332 10.32 20.61 8.00
CA LYS A 332 11.00 21.92 8.04
C LYS A 332 12.25 21.89 8.92
N ILE A 333 12.19 21.27 10.11
CA ILE A 333 13.35 21.13 11.01
C ILE A 333 14.46 20.35 10.31
N ALA A 334 14.11 19.20 9.71
CA ALA A 334 15.10 18.34 9.03
C ALA A 334 15.74 19.03 7.82
N THR A 335 14.94 19.66 6.96
CA THR A 335 15.43 20.33 5.75
C THR A 335 16.25 21.57 6.05
N SER A 336 15.88 22.36 7.08
CA SER A 336 16.70 23.48 7.56
C SER A 336 18.06 22.98 8.02
N PHE A 337 18.12 21.89 8.79
CA PHE A 337 19.39 21.30 9.24
C PHE A 337 20.26 20.82 8.08
N LEU A 338 19.69 20.23 7.03
CA LEU A 338 20.41 19.77 5.84
C LEU A 338 20.96 20.97 5.04
N SER A 339 20.11 21.99 4.81
CA SER A 339 20.46 23.21 4.08
C SER A 339 21.61 23.99 4.76
N ASP A 340 21.55 24.14 6.09
CA ASP A 340 22.60 24.81 6.88
C ASP A 340 23.96 24.14 6.76
N ARG A 341 23.99 22.87 6.34
CA ARG A 341 25.20 22.05 6.15
C ARG A 341 25.57 21.81 4.70
N GLY A 342 24.84 22.42 3.77
CA GLY A 342 25.06 22.23 2.32
C GLY A 342 24.83 20.80 1.85
N ILE A 343 23.94 20.04 2.55
CA ILE A 343 23.58 18.69 2.16
C ILE A 343 22.37 18.76 1.22
N ASN A 344 22.57 18.30 -0.01
CA ASN A 344 21.50 18.24 -0.99
C ASN A 344 20.51 17.10 -0.65
N TYR A 345 19.24 17.37 -0.85
CA TYR A 345 18.14 16.40 -0.69
C TYR A 345 17.08 16.63 -1.77
N TYR A 346 16.26 15.62 -2.03
CA TYR A 346 15.10 15.76 -2.90
C TYR A 346 13.93 16.35 -2.12
N GLU A 347 13.37 17.43 -2.61
CA GLU A 347 12.25 18.12 -1.97
C GLU A 347 10.93 17.36 -2.18
N MET A 348 10.14 17.19 -1.11
CA MET A 348 8.88 16.46 -1.09
C MET A 348 7.78 17.24 -0.36
#